data_aa2fa03d8d99cb7dbffcad9e5048aa27
#
_entry.id   aa2fa03d8d99cb7dbffcad9e5048aa27
#
_cell.length_a   1.000
_cell.length_b   1.000
_cell.length_c   1.000
_cell.angle_alpha   90.00
_cell.angle_beta   90.00
_cell.angle_gamma   90.00
#
_symmetry.space_group_name_H-M   'P 1'
#
loop_
_entity.id
_entity.type
_entity.pdbx_description
1 polymer ?
#
loop_
_entity_poly.entity_id
_entity_poly.type
_entity_poly.pdbx_seq_one_letter_code
_entity_poly.pdbx_strand_id
1 'polypeptide(L)'
;EALEEAAKAGGYRKIALAHHEDDQAETILFHFLRGSGMKGLTGIQPKRDGFIRPFLCVTREDIGRFLSDYPVSPCHDETNDIPDATRNKIRLTLLPRLREYNPSLVTGLTHMASLLRDEEDFMEGEEAKEAAFFRQRGRLLAYPFHRLQALHPAMQRRLIRRAVMRVSHHTPDAEGVERMRKLALEGREGRKTSSSGAMMERAGQ
;
A
#
# COMPACT_ATOMS: atom_id res chain seq x y z
N GLU A 1 -18.75 3.17 0.58
CA GLU A 1 -19.96 3.50 1.36
C GLU A 1 -21.22 3.11 0.58
N ALA A 2 -21.59 3.75 -0.56
CA ALA A 2 -22.80 3.40 -1.33
C ALA A 2 -22.84 1.92 -1.80
N LEU A 3 -21.72 1.40 -2.29
CA LEU A 3 -21.62 -0.02 -2.69
C LEU A 3 -21.71 -0.97 -1.49
N GLU A 4 -21.19 -0.59 -0.35
CA GLU A 4 -21.27 -1.38 0.88
C GLU A 4 -22.68 -1.40 1.45
N GLU A 5 -23.41 -0.28 1.39
CA GLU A 5 -24.81 -0.18 1.75
C GLU A 5 -25.69 -1.04 0.84
N ALA A 6 -25.48 -0.96 -0.48
CA ALA A 6 -26.18 -1.78 -1.45
C ALA A 6 -25.90 -3.28 -1.25
N ALA A 7 -24.65 -3.65 -0.99
CA ALA A 7 -24.30 -5.04 -0.70
C ALA A 7 -24.97 -5.55 0.57
N LYS A 8 -24.99 -4.74 1.63
CA LYS A 8 -25.65 -5.08 2.90
C LYS A 8 -27.17 -5.23 2.73
N ALA A 9 -27.80 -4.30 2.02
CA ALA A 9 -29.24 -4.35 1.73
C ALA A 9 -29.63 -5.59 0.88
N GLY A 10 -28.77 -5.96 -0.08
CA GLY A 10 -28.97 -7.13 -0.94
C GLY A 10 -28.50 -8.47 -0.34
N GLY A 11 -27.96 -8.49 0.89
CA GLY A 11 -27.41 -9.69 1.52
C GLY A 11 -26.15 -10.24 0.85
N TYR A 12 -25.43 -9.42 0.06
CA TYR A 12 -24.22 -9.84 -0.63
C TYR A 12 -23.00 -9.84 0.31
N ARG A 13 -22.16 -10.86 0.17
CA ARG A 13 -20.96 -11.04 0.99
C ARG A 13 -19.72 -10.36 0.42
N LYS A 14 -19.73 -10.04 -0.88
CA LYS A 14 -18.58 -9.48 -1.61
C LYS A 14 -19.05 -8.50 -2.66
N ILE A 15 -18.20 -7.52 -2.93
CA ILE A 15 -18.37 -6.53 -3.97
C ILE A 15 -17.28 -6.76 -5.01
N ALA A 16 -17.65 -7.03 -6.26
CA ALA A 16 -16.68 -7.16 -7.34
C ALA A 16 -16.45 -5.79 -8.00
N LEU A 17 -15.17 -5.42 -8.14
CA LEU A 17 -14.73 -4.20 -8.83
C LEU A 17 -14.04 -4.58 -10.13
N ALA A 18 -14.29 -3.81 -11.18
CA ALA A 18 -13.81 -4.06 -12.54
C ALA A 18 -12.39 -3.56 -12.83
N HIS A 19 -11.52 -3.44 -11.81
CA HIS A 19 -10.13 -3.10 -12.04
C HIS A 19 -9.44 -4.20 -12.86
N HIS A 20 -8.66 -3.80 -13.85
CA HIS A 20 -7.94 -4.67 -14.76
C HIS A 20 -6.42 -4.45 -14.69
N GLU A 21 -5.66 -5.13 -15.51
CA GLU A 21 -4.18 -5.14 -15.47
C GLU A 21 -3.59 -3.74 -15.70
N ASP A 22 -4.16 -2.94 -16.60
CA ASP A 22 -3.71 -1.56 -16.83
C ASP A 22 -3.93 -0.67 -15.58
N ASP A 23 -5.04 -0.82 -14.86
CA ASP A 23 -5.27 -0.08 -13.60
C ASP A 23 -4.21 -0.43 -12.55
N GLN A 24 -3.75 -1.68 -12.55
CA GLN A 24 -2.66 -2.12 -11.69
C GLN A 24 -1.37 -1.39 -12.04
N ALA A 25 -1.00 -1.34 -13.33
CA ALA A 25 0.18 -0.62 -13.79
C ALA A 25 0.12 0.88 -13.48
N GLU A 26 -1.04 1.52 -13.72
CA GLU A 26 -1.27 2.92 -13.36
C GLU A 26 -1.06 3.17 -11.87
N THR A 27 -1.58 2.30 -11.03
CA THR A 27 -1.48 2.42 -9.57
C THR A 27 -0.03 2.26 -9.10
N ILE A 28 0.71 1.30 -9.64
CA ILE A 28 2.11 1.09 -9.34
C ILE A 28 2.94 2.32 -9.73
N LEU A 29 2.77 2.83 -10.95
CA LEU A 29 3.46 4.01 -11.44
C LEU A 29 3.11 5.25 -10.61
N PHE A 30 1.86 5.42 -10.23
CA PHE A 30 1.43 6.50 -9.36
C PHE A 30 2.13 6.47 -7.99
N HIS A 31 2.21 5.30 -7.38
CA HIS A 31 2.90 5.13 -6.10
C HIS A 31 4.41 5.28 -6.25
N PHE A 32 5.00 4.79 -7.33
CA PHE A 32 6.42 4.95 -7.66
C PHE A 32 6.80 6.43 -7.77
N LEU A 33 6.05 7.21 -8.54
CA LEU A 33 6.27 8.65 -8.72
C LEU A 33 6.16 9.45 -7.40
N ARG A 34 5.42 8.92 -6.42
CA ARG A 34 5.30 9.50 -5.09
C ARG A 34 6.39 9.06 -4.10
N GLY A 35 7.33 8.24 -4.54
CA GLY A 35 8.37 7.71 -3.68
C GLY A 35 7.85 6.71 -2.63
N SER A 36 6.78 6.00 -2.93
CA SER A 36 6.24 4.99 -2.02
C SER A 36 7.24 3.84 -1.82
N GLY A 37 7.31 3.33 -0.60
CA GLY A 37 8.04 2.10 -0.30
C GLY A 37 7.36 0.84 -0.88
N MET A 38 7.93 -0.32 -0.58
CA MET A 38 7.51 -1.64 -1.10
C MET A 38 5.99 -1.84 -1.05
N LYS A 39 5.35 -1.56 0.09
CA LYS A 39 3.90 -1.69 0.26
C LYS A 39 3.08 -0.92 -0.78
N GLY A 40 3.52 0.27 -1.21
CA GLY A 40 2.85 1.02 -2.28
C GLY A 40 3.01 0.37 -3.65
N LEU A 41 4.15 -0.29 -3.90
CA LEU A 41 4.46 -0.96 -5.15
C LEU A 41 3.74 -2.32 -5.32
N THR A 42 3.12 -2.85 -4.26
CA THR A 42 2.23 -4.02 -4.38
C THR A 42 0.97 -3.73 -5.19
N GLY A 43 0.69 -2.45 -5.46
CA GLY A 43 -0.43 -1.98 -6.27
C GLY A 43 -1.80 -2.30 -5.67
N ILE A 44 -2.76 -2.59 -6.53
CA ILE A 44 -4.14 -2.92 -6.15
C ILE A 44 -4.18 -4.36 -5.62
N GLN A 45 -4.76 -4.55 -4.44
CA GLN A 45 -4.92 -5.87 -3.84
C GLN A 45 -6.06 -6.65 -4.52
N PRO A 46 -5.88 -7.94 -4.89
CA PRO A 46 -6.95 -8.76 -5.47
C PRO A 46 -8.19 -8.90 -4.58
N LYS A 47 -7.96 -8.92 -3.26
CA LYS A 47 -9.01 -8.97 -2.23
C LYS A 47 -8.65 -8.03 -1.10
N ARG A 48 -9.61 -7.25 -0.64
CA ARG A 48 -9.46 -6.39 0.54
C ARG A 48 -10.83 -5.96 1.06
N ASP A 49 -11.07 -6.10 2.36
CA ASP A 49 -12.23 -5.54 3.08
C ASP A 49 -13.59 -5.87 2.41
N GLY A 50 -13.77 -7.11 1.97
CA GLY A 50 -15.00 -7.54 1.27
C GLY A 50 -15.02 -7.26 -0.23
N PHE A 51 -14.11 -6.46 -0.75
CA PHE A 51 -13.95 -6.21 -2.18
C PHE A 51 -13.09 -7.28 -2.85
N ILE A 52 -13.49 -7.69 -4.05
CA ILE A 52 -12.71 -8.58 -4.94
C ILE A 52 -12.52 -7.91 -6.29
N ARG A 53 -11.46 -8.26 -7.00
CA ARG A 53 -11.11 -7.69 -8.31
C ARG A 53 -10.74 -8.82 -9.28
N PRO A 54 -11.74 -9.46 -9.86
CA PRO A 54 -11.53 -10.66 -10.69
C PRO A 54 -10.71 -10.37 -11.95
N PHE A 55 -10.75 -9.15 -12.48
CA PHE A 55 -10.13 -8.79 -13.75
C PHE A 55 -8.70 -8.25 -13.63
N LEU A 56 -8.07 -8.28 -12.45
CA LEU A 56 -6.68 -7.83 -12.29
C LEU A 56 -5.64 -8.59 -13.13
N CYS A 57 -5.99 -9.76 -13.64
CA CYS A 57 -5.17 -10.58 -14.54
C CYS A 57 -5.61 -10.49 -16.00
N VAL A 58 -6.51 -9.57 -16.35
CA VAL A 58 -7.07 -9.40 -17.68
C VAL A 58 -6.59 -8.08 -18.25
N THR A 59 -6.08 -8.09 -19.48
CA THR A 59 -5.64 -6.87 -20.17
C THR A 59 -6.84 -6.09 -20.72
N ARG A 60 -6.66 -4.79 -20.94
CA ARG A 60 -7.66 -3.97 -21.62
C ARG A 60 -7.95 -4.49 -23.05
N GLU A 61 -6.94 -5.06 -23.70
CA GLU A 61 -7.08 -5.66 -25.03
C GLU A 61 -7.97 -6.91 -25.01
N ASP A 62 -7.81 -7.78 -24.01
CA ASP A 62 -8.67 -8.96 -23.84
C ASP A 62 -10.13 -8.57 -23.61
N ILE A 63 -10.36 -7.52 -22.80
CA ILE A 63 -11.70 -6.96 -22.59
C ILE A 63 -12.25 -6.42 -23.92
N GLY A 64 -11.45 -5.70 -24.69
CA GLY A 64 -11.86 -5.19 -26.00
C GLY A 64 -12.21 -6.30 -26.98
N ARG A 65 -11.42 -7.37 -27.03
CA ARG A 65 -11.73 -8.57 -27.85
C ARG A 65 -13.04 -9.21 -27.43
N PHE A 66 -13.24 -9.42 -26.12
CA PHE A 66 -14.50 -9.96 -25.62
C PHE A 66 -15.70 -9.10 -26.02
N LEU A 67 -15.62 -7.78 -25.87
CA LEU A 67 -16.71 -6.88 -26.27
C LEU A 67 -16.98 -6.86 -27.78
N SER A 68 -15.98 -7.18 -28.60
CA SER A 68 -16.16 -7.32 -30.06
C SER A 68 -16.91 -8.59 -30.43
N ASP A 69 -16.76 -9.66 -29.66
CA ASP A 69 -17.42 -10.94 -29.88
C ASP A 69 -18.85 -10.96 -29.35
N TYR A 70 -19.19 -10.08 -28.41
CA TYR A 70 -20.50 -9.99 -27.78
C TYR A 70 -21.11 -8.60 -28.01
N PRO A 71 -22.39 -8.50 -28.41
CA PRO A 71 -23.04 -7.23 -28.75
C PRO A 71 -23.39 -6.41 -27.51
N VAL A 72 -22.40 -6.02 -26.74
CA VAL A 72 -22.52 -5.16 -25.54
C VAL A 72 -21.97 -3.78 -25.89
N SER A 73 -22.78 -2.74 -25.83
CA SER A 73 -22.33 -1.37 -25.98
C SER A 73 -21.75 -0.86 -24.65
N PRO A 74 -20.44 -0.60 -24.57
CA PRO A 74 -19.85 -0.03 -23.34
C PRO A 74 -20.33 1.42 -23.17
N CYS A 75 -20.60 1.80 -21.93
CA CYS A 75 -20.81 3.21 -21.59
C CYS A 75 -19.44 3.90 -21.47
N HIS A 76 -19.29 5.01 -22.19
CA HIS A 76 -18.09 5.86 -22.11
C HIS A 76 -18.32 6.98 -21.09
N ASP A 77 -17.42 7.10 -20.11
CA ASP A 77 -17.42 8.20 -19.15
C ASP A 77 -16.39 9.26 -19.62
N GLU A 78 -16.90 10.41 -20.05
CA GLU A 78 -16.10 11.51 -20.59
C GLU A 78 -15.05 12.03 -19.60
N THR A 79 -15.25 11.83 -18.29
CA THR A 79 -14.26 12.25 -17.28
C THR A 79 -12.95 11.46 -17.37
N ASN A 80 -12.96 10.28 -18.00
CA ASN A 80 -11.75 9.49 -18.24
C ASN A 80 -10.78 10.14 -19.23
N ASP A 81 -11.25 11.06 -20.07
CA ASP A 81 -10.44 11.69 -21.11
C ASP A 81 -9.80 13.02 -20.64
N ILE A 82 -10.13 13.50 -19.44
CA ILE A 82 -9.60 14.74 -18.89
C ILE A 82 -8.23 14.50 -18.24
N PRO A 83 -7.11 15.06 -18.80
CA PRO A 83 -5.75 14.78 -18.29
C PRO A 83 -5.37 15.54 -17.01
N ASP A 84 -6.32 16.14 -16.29
CA ASP A 84 -6.04 17.00 -15.14
C ASP A 84 -5.60 16.23 -13.89
N ALA A 85 -6.10 15.01 -13.68
CA ALA A 85 -5.66 14.18 -12.58
C ALA A 85 -4.33 13.47 -12.92
N THR A 86 -3.42 13.37 -11.97
CA THR A 86 -2.14 12.65 -12.14
C THR A 86 -2.33 11.24 -12.70
N ARG A 87 -3.40 10.55 -12.33
CA ARG A 87 -3.73 9.21 -12.81
C ARG A 87 -4.04 9.21 -14.31
N ASN A 88 -4.80 10.20 -14.79
CA ASN A 88 -5.10 10.35 -16.21
C ASN A 88 -3.84 10.70 -17.02
N LYS A 89 -2.91 11.51 -16.47
CA LYS A 89 -1.60 11.77 -17.11
C LYS A 89 -0.77 10.49 -17.24
N ILE A 90 -0.79 9.63 -16.21
CA ILE A 90 -0.12 8.34 -16.31
C ILE A 90 -0.76 7.48 -17.40
N ARG A 91 -2.08 7.36 -17.43
CA ARG A 91 -2.84 6.56 -18.39
C ARG A 91 -2.65 7.04 -19.82
N LEU A 92 -2.83 8.35 -20.05
CA LEU A 92 -2.92 8.92 -21.41
C LEU A 92 -1.55 9.30 -22.00
N THR A 93 -0.55 9.54 -21.17
CA THR A 93 0.75 10.05 -21.64
C THR A 93 1.93 9.15 -21.24
N LEU A 94 2.06 8.83 -19.96
CA LEU A 94 3.26 8.15 -19.47
C LEU A 94 3.28 6.67 -19.87
N LEU A 95 2.18 5.96 -19.61
CA LEU A 95 2.09 4.52 -19.87
C LEU A 95 2.25 4.19 -21.37
N PRO A 96 1.62 4.91 -22.32
CA PRO A 96 1.87 4.71 -23.75
C PRO A 96 3.34 4.90 -24.13
N ARG A 97 3.99 5.94 -23.62
CA ARG A 97 5.42 6.19 -23.89
C ARG A 97 6.32 5.10 -23.32
N LEU A 98 6.05 4.60 -22.13
CA LEU A 98 6.82 3.52 -21.52
C LEU A 98 6.63 2.20 -22.29
N ARG A 99 5.48 1.96 -22.91
CA ARG A 99 5.24 0.81 -23.79
C ARG A 99 6.08 0.83 -25.08
N GLU A 100 6.49 2.00 -25.56
CA GLU A 100 7.43 2.12 -26.69
C GLU A 100 8.80 1.51 -26.35
N TYR A 101 9.23 1.61 -25.09
CA TYR A 101 10.47 1.00 -24.59
C TYR A 101 10.30 -0.48 -24.23
N ASN A 102 9.16 -0.86 -23.70
CA ASN A 102 8.84 -2.24 -23.32
C ASN A 102 7.35 -2.54 -23.56
N PRO A 103 6.99 -3.19 -24.67
CA PRO A 103 5.61 -3.56 -24.96
C PRO A 103 4.95 -4.42 -23.86
N SER A 104 5.74 -5.23 -23.14
CA SER A 104 5.27 -6.10 -22.05
C SER A 104 5.31 -5.42 -20.66
N LEU A 105 5.44 -4.09 -20.62
CA LEU A 105 5.62 -3.35 -19.36
C LEU A 105 4.50 -3.63 -18.35
N VAL A 106 3.24 -3.61 -18.80
CA VAL A 106 2.07 -3.78 -17.94
C VAL A 106 2.10 -5.14 -17.25
N THR A 107 2.30 -6.20 -18.02
CA THR A 107 2.44 -7.57 -17.50
C THR A 107 3.65 -7.69 -16.58
N GLY A 108 4.78 -7.07 -16.92
CA GLY A 108 5.96 -7.02 -16.07
C GLY A 108 5.72 -6.33 -14.74
N LEU A 109 5.02 -5.20 -14.72
CA LEU A 109 4.64 -4.48 -13.49
C LEU A 109 3.67 -5.30 -12.64
N THR A 110 2.69 -5.95 -13.27
CA THR A 110 1.72 -6.80 -12.57
C THR A 110 2.40 -8.01 -11.93
N HIS A 111 3.32 -8.64 -12.66
CA HIS A 111 4.13 -9.74 -12.11
C HIS A 111 5.01 -9.28 -10.94
N MET A 112 5.74 -8.19 -11.11
CA MET A 112 6.54 -7.58 -10.03
C MET A 112 5.68 -7.31 -8.80
N ALA A 113 4.49 -6.71 -8.95
CA ALA A 113 3.59 -6.44 -7.84
C ALA A 113 3.09 -7.72 -7.14
N SER A 114 2.96 -8.82 -7.87
CA SER A 114 2.62 -10.12 -7.27
C SER A 114 3.73 -10.62 -6.37
N LEU A 115 4.98 -10.60 -6.83
CA LEU A 115 6.14 -10.99 -6.03
C LEU A 115 6.29 -10.10 -4.78
N LEU A 116 6.16 -8.79 -4.95
CA LEU A 116 6.23 -7.85 -3.83
C LEU A 116 5.10 -8.05 -2.82
N ARG A 117 3.92 -8.54 -3.23
CA ARG A 117 2.84 -8.88 -2.29
C ARG A 117 3.21 -10.06 -1.40
N ASP A 118 3.80 -11.09 -1.98
CA ASP A 118 4.22 -12.28 -1.21
C ASP A 118 5.31 -11.92 -0.19
N GLU A 119 6.27 -11.07 -0.60
CA GLU A 119 7.30 -10.54 0.29
C GLU A 119 6.71 -9.65 1.40
N GLU A 120 5.74 -8.78 1.05
CA GLU A 120 5.07 -7.91 2.02
C GLU A 120 4.25 -8.71 3.02
N ASP A 121 3.54 -9.75 2.58
CA ASP A 121 2.77 -10.66 3.44
C ASP A 121 3.69 -11.37 4.45
N PHE A 122 4.82 -11.89 3.98
CA PHE A 122 5.85 -12.46 4.86
C PHE A 122 6.34 -11.43 5.90
N MET A 123 6.68 -10.23 5.45
CA MET A 123 7.16 -9.16 6.34
C MET A 123 6.09 -8.70 7.32
N GLU A 124 4.82 -8.63 6.93
CA GLU A 124 3.70 -8.32 7.83
C GLU A 124 3.51 -9.43 8.88
N GLY A 125 3.69 -10.68 8.49
CA GLY A 125 3.67 -11.82 9.42
C GLY A 125 4.77 -11.74 10.48
N GLU A 126 6.01 -11.46 10.08
CA GLU A 126 7.13 -11.27 11.01
C GLU A 126 6.93 -10.02 11.90
N GLU A 127 6.45 -8.93 11.33
CA GLU A 127 6.09 -7.73 12.08
C GLU A 127 5.02 -8.02 13.15
N ALA A 128 4.02 -8.83 12.82
CA ALA A 128 2.95 -9.19 13.76
C ALA A 128 3.49 -10.00 14.95
N LYS A 129 4.42 -10.93 14.72
CA LYS A 129 5.09 -11.69 15.79
C LYS A 129 5.85 -10.76 16.74
N GLU A 130 6.62 -9.83 16.21
CA GLU A 130 7.36 -8.86 17.01
C GLU A 130 6.43 -7.85 17.70
N ALA A 131 5.35 -7.43 17.04
CA ALA A 131 4.35 -6.52 17.63
C ALA A 131 3.62 -7.11 18.84
N ALA A 132 3.65 -8.42 19.05
CA ALA A 132 3.12 -9.06 20.24
C ALA A 132 3.89 -8.67 21.53
N PHE A 133 5.13 -8.20 21.39
CA PHE A 133 5.94 -7.72 22.51
C PHE A 133 5.65 -6.27 22.91
N PHE A 134 4.81 -5.54 22.17
CA PHE A 134 4.33 -4.24 22.64
C PHE A 134 3.55 -4.37 23.94
N ARG A 135 3.85 -3.49 24.89
CA ARG A 135 3.11 -3.32 26.15
C ARG A 135 2.41 -1.97 26.11
N GLN A 136 1.09 -1.98 26.20
CA GLN A 136 0.30 -0.75 26.18
C GLN A 136 -0.32 -0.48 27.53
N ARG A 137 -0.15 0.75 28.02
CA ARG A 137 -0.81 1.27 29.22
C ARG A 137 -1.37 2.66 28.92
N GLY A 138 -2.67 2.75 28.74
CA GLY A 138 -3.31 3.97 28.28
C GLY A 138 -2.78 4.38 26.91
N ARG A 139 -2.25 5.60 26.84
CA ARG A 139 -1.63 6.15 25.62
C ARG A 139 -0.14 5.80 25.45
N LEU A 140 0.45 5.19 26.46
CA LEU A 140 1.85 4.79 26.42
C LEU A 140 1.97 3.42 25.75
N LEU A 141 2.86 3.31 24.77
CA LEU A 141 3.25 2.07 24.09
C LEU A 141 4.75 1.84 24.32
N ALA A 142 5.12 0.74 24.92
CA ALA A 142 6.51 0.37 25.18
C ALA A 142 6.91 -0.88 24.38
N TYR A 143 8.18 -0.95 23.97
CA TYR A 143 8.77 -2.12 23.33
C TYR A 143 10.16 -2.39 23.91
N PRO A 144 10.55 -3.66 24.16
CA PRO A 144 11.84 -3.98 24.76
C PRO A 144 13.01 -3.55 23.88
N PHE A 145 13.90 -2.73 24.43
CA PHE A 145 15.02 -2.17 23.66
C PHE A 145 15.95 -3.24 23.10
N HIS A 146 16.34 -4.24 23.90
CA HIS A 146 17.25 -5.30 23.45
C HIS A 146 16.69 -6.06 22.24
N ARG A 147 15.37 -6.26 22.17
CA ARG A 147 14.73 -6.87 21.00
C ARG A 147 14.82 -5.98 19.78
N LEU A 148 14.48 -4.68 19.93
CA LEU A 148 14.56 -3.73 18.82
C LEU A 148 15.99 -3.67 18.25
N GLN A 149 16.99 -3.64 19.12
CA GLN A 149 18.40 -3.60 18.71
C GLN A 149 18.83 -4.84 17.92
N ALA A 150 18.32 -6.01 18.27
CA ALA A 150 18.64 -7.26 17.58
C ALA A 150 17.96 -7.43 16.20
N LEU A 151 16.94 -6.63 15.91
CA LEU A 151 16.19 -6.75 14.67
C LEU A 151 16.94 -6.11 13.49
N HIS A 152 16.69 -6.66 12.29
CA HIS A 152 17.13 -6.03 11.04
C HIS A 152 16.52 -4.62 10.88
N PRO A 153 17.24 -3.63 10.33
CA PRO A 153 16.75 -2.25 10.15
C PRO A 153 15.39 -2.12 9.48
N ALA A 154 15.07 -3.00 8.53
CA ALA A 154 13.76 -3.01 7.89
C ALA A 154 12.63 -3.27 8.91
N MET A 155 12.81 -4.25 9.81
CA MET A 155 11.84 -4.58 10.85
C MET A 155 11.76 -3.49 11.92
N GLN A 156 12.90 -2.90 12.29
CA GLN A 156 12.92 -1.76 13.21
C GLN A 156 12.05 -0.60 12.70
N ARG A 157 12.18 -0.25 11.42
CA ARG A 157 11.36 0.81 10.78
C ARG A 157 9.88 0.45 10.75
N ARG A 158 9.54 -0.80 10.47
CA ARG A 158 8.14 -1.28 10.44
C ARG A 158 7.50 -1.19 11.83
N LEU A 159 8.18 -1.67 12.86
CA LEU A 159 7.67 -1.61 14.24
C LEU A 159 7.51 -0.19 14.75
N ILE A 160 8.46 0.70 14.46
CA ILE A 160 8.36 2.12 14.82
C ILE A 160 7.18 2.76 14.11
N ARG A 161 7.03 2.54 12.80
CA ARG A 161 5.89 3.03 12.03
C ARG A 161 4.56 2.54 12.62
N ARG A 162 4.47 1.25 12.93
CA ARG A 162 3.28 0.64 13.56
C ARG A 162 3.00 1.25 14.92
N ALA A 163 4.03 1.47 15.74
CA ALA A 163 3.89 2.10 17.05
C ALA A 163 3.33 3.52 16.93
N VAL A 164 3.86 4.34 16.01
CA VAL A 164 3.37 5.70 15.76
C VAL A 164 1.91 5.67 15.31
N MET A 165 1.58 4.86 14.32
CA MET A 165 0.20 4.74 13.82
C MET A 165 -0.78 4.30 14.91
N ARG A 166 -0.35 3.39 15.80
CA ARG A 166 -1.18 2.89 16.91
C ARG A 166 -1.46 3.95 17.97
N VAL A 167 -0.50 4.86 18.21
CA VAL A 167 -0.59 5.90 19.24
C VAL A 167 -1.25 7.18 18.71
N SER A 168 -0.90 7.60 17.52
CA SER A 168 -1.32 8.88 16.93
C SER A 168 -2.47 8.78 15.93
N HIS A 169 -2.76 7.56 15.43
CA HIS A 169 -3.67 7.31 14.30
C HIS A 169 -3.25 7.99 12.98
N HIS A 170 -2.00 8.46 12.90
CA HIS A 170 -1.42 9.08 11.70
C HIS A 170 -0.25 8.26 11.17
N THR A 171 -0.09 8.24 9.86
CA THR A 171 1.05 7.58 9.21
C THR A 171 2.27 8.50 9.27
N PRO A 172 3.38 8.07 9.88
CA PRO A 172 4.61 8.85 9.90
C PRO A 172 5.28 8.84 8.52
N ASP A 173 6.00 9.91 8.21
CA ASP A 173 6.91 9.97 7.07
C ASP A 173 8.18 9.13 7.29
N ALA A 174 8.91 8.86 6.22
CA ALA A 174 10.12 8.05 6.28
C ALA A 174 11.21 8.69 7.15
N GLU A 175 11.33 10.02 7.11
CA GLU A 175 12.30 10.77 7.88
C GLU A 175 12.01 10.73 9.39
N GLY A 176 10.74 10.87 9.76
CA GLY A 176 10.29 10.74 11.15
C GLY A 176 10.55 9.35 11.73
N VAL A 177 10.27 8.30 10.94
CA VAL A 177 10.58 6.92 11.33
C VAL A 177 12.10 6.75 11.55
N GLU A 178 12.92 7.29 10.65
CA GLU A 178 14.38 7.16 10.76
C GLU A 178 14.95 7.96 11.94
N ARG A 179 14.43 9.17 12.22
CA ARG A 179 14.79 9.94 13.43
C ARG A 179 14.47 9.15 14.70
N MET A 180 13.28 8.54 14.76
CA MET A 180 12.89 7.71 15.89
C MET A 180 13.78 6.47 16.03
N ARG A 181 14.11 5.80 14.92
CA ARG A 181 15.00 4.65 14.91
C ARG A 181 16.38 4.99 15.46
N LYS A 182 16.99 6.08 14.99
CA LYS A 182 18.27 6.58 15.49
C LYS A 182 18.21 6.91 16.96
N LEU A 183 17.17 7.61 17.41
CA LEU A 183 17.00 7.89 18.83
C LEU A 183 16.92 6.61 19.66
N ALA A 184 16.13 5.63 19.22
CA ALA A 184 15.97 4.37 19.92
C ALA A 184 17.30 3.61 20.08
N LEU A 185 18.13 3.59 19.04
CA LEU A 185 19.37 2.79 19.01
C LEU A 185 20.58 3.52 19.58
N GLU A 186 20.74 4.80 19.27
CA GLU A 186 21.96 5.59 19.53
C GLU A 186 21.73 6.71 20.56
N GLY A 187 20.46 7.02 20.86
CA GLY A 187 20.13 8.10 21.78
C GLY A 187 20.52 7.78 23.24
N ARG A 188 20.73 8.83 24.04
CA ARG A 188 20.87 8.71 25.48
C ARG A 188 19.51 8.53 26.14
N GLU A 189 19.46 7.90 27.32
CA GLU A 189 18.24 7.79 28.14
C GLU A 189 17.61 9.16 28.40
N GLY A 190 16.27 9.23 28.43
CA GLY A 190 15.52 10.46 28.60
C GLY A 190 15.44 11.37 27.36
N ARG A 191 16.18 11.08 26.27
CA ARG A 191 16.03 11.83 25.02
C ARG A 191 14.70 11.52 24.34
N LYS A 192 14.13 12.56 23.75
CA LYS A 192 12.82 12.51 23.08
C LYS A 192 12.90 12.98 21.64
N THR A 193 12.06 12.43 20.81
CA THR A 193 11.77 12.92 19.45
C THR A 193 10.30 12.69 19.12
N SER A 194 9.78 13.40 18.15
CA SER A 194 8.38 13.27 17.73
C SER A 194 8.24 13.12 16.22
N SER A 195 7.18 12.44 15.80
CA SER A 195 6.72 12.36 14.42
C SER A 195 5.22 12.09 14.38
N SER A 196 4.52 12.78 13.50
CA SER A 196 3.09 12.57 13.21
C SER A 196 2.20 12.48 14.46
N GLY A 197 2.44 13.37 15.45
CA GLY A 197 1.63 13.42 16.68
C GLY A 197 1.99 12.39 17.76
N ALA A 198 2.95 11.50 17.51
CA ALA A 198 3.51 10.59 18.53
C ALA A 198 4.86 11.10 19.02
N MET A 199 5.11 10.93 20.31
CA MET A 199 6.41 11.20 20.94
C MET A 199 7.07 9.87 21.32
N MET A 200 8.34 9.73 20.99
CA MET A 200 9.18 8.61 21.42
C MET A 200 10.21 9.09 22.45
N GLU A 201 10.36 8.32 23.51
CA GLU A 201 11.41 8.50 24.51
C GLU A 201 12.19 7.19 24.67
N ARG A 202 13.51 7.29 24.75
CA ARG A 202 14.34 6.17 25.18
C ARG A 202 14.37 6.14 26.70
N ALA A 203 13.62 5.18 27.26
CA ALA A 203 13.65 4.89 28.70
C ALA A 203 14.88 4.04 29.06
N GLY A 204 15.35 4.15 30.30
CA GLY A 204 16.33 3.24 30.89
C GLY A 204 15.83 1.79 30.97
N GLN A 205 16.75 0.88 31.26
CA GLN A 205 16.44 -0.54 31.50
C GLN A 205 15.66 -0.73 32.80
#